data_a0f2ba0b1ab60fbfebbc1918328f0646
#
_entry.id   a0f2ba0b1ab60fbfebbc1918328f0646
#
_cell.length_a   1.000
_cell.length_b   1.000
_cell.length_c   1.000
_cell.angle_alpha   90.00
_cell.angle_beta   90.00
_cell.angle_gamma   90.00
#
_symmetry.space_group_name_H-M   'P 1'
#
loop_
_entity.id
_entity.type
_entity.pdbx_description
1 polymer ?
#
loop_
_entity_poly.entity_id
_entity_poly.type
_entity_poly.pdbx_seq_one_letter_code
_entity_poly.pdbx_strand_id
1 'polypeptide(L)'
;MRRGGSGGTEAPSIDALSPRQREVIELVARGLSNHDIGGVLGISPATVRTHVSQLLIALEVDNRTEAASLYTSWTQGPVRAETVLARPAIAIHPVVALDDDARLRTVAAGVTYDLAALFARWCWFPVVFDPPPPVADAPTPSPAPARFRVAGSLRAHGGGLRLTVSIDDDERGARLWTERYDLAPAELFEVEDVVCGAIVAAAYPVLVAHTLTEVGRFPSAVPTELPAWEQAHRAMALQQRREVGANVLAQAGFQAALARDPHLVLAHYGLGLASYDEVLHQTGARDIALARLRACAERCLTLAPHASEGYFLLGRLHHAHGEYALAVAPLELAIRQNPSFAPAHALLGQLLVLDGRLDEGLARAQHAMRLSPRSQVAGLAAVNFVCGHYRDALAAAEQALASHPEYPFARAMAAAAAHRVGEGARADLHHRALRRLAPTFTPAGFRAAFGPSVPGIARFVETLEELEAGGRAVLVP
;
A
#
# COMPACT_ATOMS: atom_id res chain seq x y z
N MET A 1 28.21 -25.22 -53.42
CA MET A 1 28.54 -23.93 -52.79
C MET A 1 27.24 -23.26 -52.41
N ARG A 2 26.83 -23.35 -51.16
CA ARG A 2 25.71 -22.60 -50.57
C ARG A 2 26.28 -21.84 -49.38
N ARG A 3 26.30 -20.53 -49.47
CA ARG A 3 26.74 -19.66 -48.40
C ARG A 3 25.63 -19.59 -47.36
N GLY A 4 25.93 -20.00 -46.13
CA GLY A 4 25.09 -19.74 -44.96
C GLY A 4 25.28 -18.29 -44.53
N GLY A 5 24.17 -17.54 -44.51
CA GLY A 5 24.09 -16.26 -43.84
C GLY A 5 23.54 -16.47 -42.44
N SER A 6 24.38 -16.36 -41.41
CA SER A 6 23.95 -16.24 -40.03
C SER A 6 23.56 -14.80 -39.80
N GLY A 7 22.26 -14.49 -39.96
CA GLY A 7 21.68 -13.26 -39.45
C GLY A 7 21.48 -13.38 -37.95
N GLY A 8 22.43 -12.87 -37.18
CA GLY A 8 22.18 -12.62 -35.75
C GLY A 8 21.19 -11.47 -35.65
N THR A 9 19.98 -11.73 -35.21
CA THR A 9 19.03 -10.69 -34.79
C THR A 9 19.63 -10.00 -33.55
N GLU A 10 20.16 -8.79 -33.74
CA GLU A 10 20.52 -7.91 -32.63
C GLU A 10 19.25 -7.67 -31.80
N ALA A 11 19.37 -7.79 -30.48
CA ALA A 11 18.27 -7.52 -29.58
C ALA A 11 17.78 -6.07 -29.78
N PRO A 12 16.46 -5.80 -29.73
CA PRO A 12 15.93 -4.45 -29.92
C PRO A 12 16.56 -3.47 -28.93
N SER A 13 17.01 -2.32 -29.41
CA SER A 13 17.74 -1.30 -28.68
C SER A 13 17.05 0.05 -28.80
N ILE A 14 17.15 0.89 -27.78
CA ILE A 14 16.65 2.27 -27.80
C ILE A 14 17.28 3.09 -28.95
N ASP A 15 18.49 2.73 -29.36
CA ASP A 15 19.20 3.42 -30.44
C ASP A 15 18.62 3.13 -31.81
N ALA A 16 17.85 2.06 -31.97
CA ALA A 16 17.12 1.74 -33.20
C ALA A 16 15.89 2.64 -33.40
N LEU A 17 15.43 3.36 -32.37
CA LEU A 17 14.25 4.22 -32.43
C LEU A 17 14.60 5.62 -32.97
N SER A 18 13.74 6.14 -33.87
CA SER A 18 13.83 7.54 -34.30
C SER A 18 13.59 8.50 -33.10
N PRO A 19 14.07 9.77 -33.20
CA PRO A 19 13.83 10.75 -32.13
C PRO A 19 12.35 10.87 -31.73
N ARG A 20 11.46 10.85 -32.74
CA ARG A 20 10.01 10.95 -32.49
C ARG A 20 9.43 9.70 -31.83
N GLN A 21 9.93 8.53 -32.18
CA GLN A 21 9.53 7.28 -31.50
C GLN A 21 10.03 7.22 -30.07
N ARG A 22 11.19 7.79 -29.76
CA ARG A 22 11.70 7.91 -28.38
C ARG A 22 10.81 8.80 -27.51
N GLU A 23 10.37 9.95 -28.05
CA GLU A 23 9.42 10.83 -27.35
C GLU A 23 8.08 10.11 -27.08
N VAL A 24 7.57 9.38 -28.08
CA VAL A 24 6.30 8.65 -27.94
C VAL A 24 6.42 7.50 -26.95
N ILE A 25 7.50 6.69 -26.99
CA ILE A 25 7.65 5.56 -26.07
C ILE A 25 7.86 6.01 -24.62
N GLU A 26 8.54 7.13 -24.40
CA GLU A 26 8.66 7.74 -23.07
C GLU A 26 7.29 8.07 -22.49
N LEU A 27 6.43 8.71 -23.27
CA LEU A 27 5.07 9.05 -22.82
C LEU A 27 4.17 7.82 -22.71
N VAL A 28 4.38 6.80 -23.55
CA VAL A 28 3.73 5.49 -23.42
C VAL A 28 4.13 4.79 -22.14
N ALA A 29 5.40 4.80 -21.78
CA ALA A 29 5.90 4.22 -20.52
C ALA A 29 5.39 4.95 -19.28
N ARG A 30 5.06 6.24 -19.41
CA ARG A 30 4.40 7.04 -18.38
C ARG A 30 2.89 6.77 -18.27
N GLY A 31 2.33 5.89 -19.10
CA GLY A 31 0.93 5.49 -19.07
C GLY A 31 -0.06 6.47 -19.74
N LEU A 32 0.41 7.49 -20.46
CA LEU A 32 -0.45 8.49 -21.10
C LEU A 32 -1.28 7.86 -22.24
N SER A 33 -2.53 8.26 -22.41
CA SER A 33 -3.36 7.85 -23.54
C SER A 33 -2.88 8.51 -24.85
N ASN A 34 -3.31 7.98 -26.02
CA ASN A 34 -2.96 8.60 -27.31
C ASN A 34 -3.49 10.04 -27.44
N HIS A 35 -4.55 10.37 -26.73
CA HIS A 35 -5.11 11.72 -26.68
C HIS A 35 -4.15 12.66 -25.91
N ASP A 36 -3.70 12.22 -24.72
CA ASP A 36 -2.82 13.00 -23.86
C ASP A 36 -1.43 13.17 -24.51
N ILE A 37 -0.91 12.10 -25.13
CA ILE A 37 0.35 12.16 -25.91
C ILE A 37 0.22 13.16 -27.04
N GLY A 38 -0.92 13.16 -27.74
CA GLY A 38 -1.22 14.13 -28.79
C GLY A 38 -1.17 15.57 -28.29
N GLY A 39 -1.77 15.82 -27.12
CA GLY A 39 -1.72 17.11 -26.44
C GLY A 39 -0.30 17.55 -26.08
N VAL A 40 0.51 16.64 -25.49
CA VAL A 40 1.90 16.93 -25.11
C VAL A 40 2.80 17.21 -26.33
N LEU A 41 2.62 16.44 -27.40
CA LEU A 41 3.48 16.49 -28.58
C LEU A 41 2.98 17.43 -29.69
N GLY A 42 1.81 18.07 -29.52
CA GLY A 42 1.20 18.95 -30.50
C GLY A 42 0.77 18.27 -31.78
N ILE A 43 0.34 17.00 -31.75
CA ILE A 43 -0.08 16.20 -32.90
C ILE A 43 -1.44 15.53 -32.65
N SER A 44 -2.11 15.09 -33.73
CA SER A 44 -3.40 14.44 -33.59
C SER A 44 -3.30 13.07 -32.89
N PRO A 45 -4.32 12.63 -32.16
CA PRO A 45 -4.35 11.28 -31.58
C PRO A 45 -4.24 10.16 -32.62
N ALA A 46 -4.68 10.42 -33.86
CA ALA A 46 -4.52 9.50 -34.99
C ALA A 46 -3.05 9.35 -35.39
N THR A 47 -2.31 10.46 -35.41
CA THR A 47 -0.86 10.49 -35.68
C THR A 47 -0.08 9.75 -34.59
N VAL A 48 -0.47 9.93 -33.31
CA VAL A 48 0.10 9.17 -32.18
C VAL A 48 -0.12 7.68 -32.37
N ARG A 49 -1.33 7.25 -32.74
CA ARG A 49 -1.63 5.83 -33.00
C ARG A 49 -0.71 5.24 -34.08
N THR A 50 -0.44 5.99 -35.16
CA THR A 50 0.47 5.57 -36.20
C THR A 50 1.91 5.40 -35.68
N HIS A 51 2.38 6.35 -34.86
CA HIS A 51 3.70 6.25 -34.22
C HIS A 51 3.80 5.07 -33.28
N VAL A 52 2.77 4.82 -32.45
CA VAL A 52 2.71 3.66 -31.57
C VAL A 52 2.74 2.35 -32.37
N SER A 53 1.96 2.23 -33.44
CA SER A 53 1.98 1.01 -34.29
C SER A 53 3.35 0.77 -34.92
N GLN A 54 3.99 1.82 -35.45
CA GLN A 54 5.34 1.71 -36.00
C GLN A 54 6.39 1.36 -34.94
N LEU A 55 6.21 1.87 -33.75
CA LEU A 55 7.05 1.59 -32.59
C LEU A 55 6.94 0.12 -32.16
N LEU A 56 5.74 -0.45 -32.11
CA LEU A 56 5.53 -1.87 -31.77
C LEU A 56 6.23 -2.78 -32.79
N ILE A 57 6.14 -2.44 -34.09
CA ILE A 57 6.84 -3.18 -35.15
C ILE A 57 8.36 -3.05 -35.01
N ALA A 58 8.87 -1.84 -34.77
CA ALA A 58 10.30 -1.58 -34.63
C ALA A 58 10.93 -2.27 -33.42
N LEU A 59 10.14 -2.50 -32.38
CA LEU A 59 10.54 -3.18 -31.14
C LEU A 59 10.26 -4.68 -31.15
N GLU A 60 9.60 -5.20 -32.18
CA GLU A 60 9.18 -6.59 -32.28
C GLU A 60 8.33 -7.06 -31.09
N VAL A 61 7.43 -6.17 -30.58
CA VAL A 61 6.53 -6.44 -29.47
C VAL A 61 5.07 -6.40 -29.90
N ASP A 62 4.23 -7.23 -29.25
CA ASP A 62 2.84 -7.43 -29.65
C ASP A 62 1.90 -6.33 -29.13
N ASN A 63 2.27 -5.65 -28.05
CA ASN A 63 1.39 -4.68 -27.42
C ASN A 63 2.13 -3.53 -26.74
N ARG A 64 1.34 -2.48 -26.45
CA ARG A 64 1.81 -1.23 -25.84
C ARG A 64 2.46 -1.43 -24.45
N THR A 65 1.99 -2.40 -23.68
CA THR A 65 2.49 -2.68 -22.33
C THR A 65 3.88 -3.30 -22.40
N GLU A 66 4.12 -4.19 -23.36
CA GLU A 66 5.45 -4.75 -23.63
C GLU A 66 6.44 -3.67 -24.08
N ALA A 67 6.02 -2.77 -24.97
CA ALA A 67 6.85 -1.64 -25.38
C ALA A 67 7.22 -0.74 -24.19
N ALA A 68 6.27 -0.44 -23.31
CA ALA A 68 6.51 0.32 -22.07
C ALA A 68 7.49 -0.38 -21.14
N SER A 69 7.34 -1.69 -20.95
CA SER A 69 8.22 -2.52 -20.13
C SER A 69 9.65 -2.55 -20.68
N LEU A 70 9.77 -2.72 -21.98
CA LEU A 70 11.06 -2.76 -22.68
C LEU A 70 11.79 -1.42 -22.55
N TYR A 71 11.09 -0.29 -22.76
CA TYR A 71 11.65 1.04 -22.58
C TYR A 71 12.10 1.30 -21.15
N THR A 72 11.29 0.88 -20.18
CA THR A 72 11.63 1.00 -18.76
C THR A 72 12.90 0.21 -18.42
N SER A 73 13.06 -0.99 -18.98
CA SER A 73 14.28 -1.79 -18.79
C SER A 73 15.53 -1.14 -19.40
N TRP A 74 15.40 -0.42 -20.51
CA TRP A 74 16.52 0.28 -21.13
C TRP A 74 16.93 1.56 -20.38
N THR A 75 15.94 2.30 -19.86
CA THR A 75 16.20 3.61 -19.24
C THR A 75 16.60 3.49 -17.76
N GLN A 76 16.15 2.42 -17.09
CA GLN A 76 16.53 2.19 -15.69
C GLN A 76 17.87 1.44 -15.57
N GLY A 77 18.46 1.00 -16.67
CA GLY A 77 19.65 0.13 -16.69
C GLY A 77 19.31 -1.25 -16.11
N PRO A 78 20.18 -2.25 -16.24
CA PRO A 78 19.99 -3.50 -15.53
C PRO A 78 19.96 -3.16 -14.03
N VAL A 79 18.79 -3.31 -13.39
CA VAL A 79 18.70 -3.34 -11.93
C VAL A 79 19.78 -4.34 -11.53
N ARG A 80 20.85 -3.87 -10.86
CA ARG A 80 21.99 -4.73 -10.55
C ARG A 80 21.44 -5.96 -9.85
N ALA A 81 21.58 -7.11 -10.46
CA ALA A 81 21.09 -8.39 -9.92
C ALA A 81 21.55 -8.59 -8.46
N GLU A 82 22.74 -8.08 -8.11
CA GLU A 82 23.28 -8.06 -6.75
C GLU A 82 22.43 -7.28 -5.75
N THR A 83 21.77 -6.17 -6.15
CA THR A 83 20.94 -5.37 -5.24
C THR A 83 19.57 -6.05 -5.02
N VAL A 84 19.04 -6.77 -6.00
CA VAL A 84 17.77 -7.53 -5.89
C VAL A 84 17.98 -8.77 -5.02
N LEU A 85 19.12 -9.43 -5.10
CA LEU A 85 19.46 -10.63 -4.32
C LEU A 85 19.69 -10.34 -2.83
N ALA A 86 19.99 -9.09 -2.44
CA ALA A 86 20.15 -8.68 -1.05
C ALA A 86 18.82 -8.40 -0.33
N ARG A 87 17.69 -8.32 -1.05
CA ARG A 87 16.36 -8.11 -0.45
C ARG A 87 15.71 -9.45 -0.14
N PRO A 88 15.05 -9.62 1.01
CA PRO A 88 14.26 -10.81 1.27
C PRO A 88 13.15 -10.91 0.24
N ALA A 89 13.23 -11.90 -0.63
CA ALA A 89 12.22 -12.16 -1.67
C ALA A 89 11.14 -13.12 -1.14
N ILE A 90 9.96 -13.07 -1.77
CA ILE A 90 8.86 -14.02 -1.56
C ILE A 90 8.84 -14.98 -2.75
N ALA A 91 9.02 -16.29 -2.51
CA ALA A 91 8.79 -17.31 -3.52
C ALA A 91 7.34 -17.79 -3.45
N ILE A 92 6.66 -17.76 -4.59
CA ILE A 92 5.32 -18.35 -4.72
C ILE A 92 5.49 -19.74 -5.34
N HIS A 93 5.23 -20.76 -4.52
CA HIS A 93 5.23 -22.15 -4.95
C HIS A 93 3.87 -22.56 -5.51
N PRO A 94 3.83 -23.50 -6.47
CA PRO A 94 2.58 -24.02 -6.98
C PRO A 94 1.67 -24.56 -5.88
N VAL A 95 0.40 -24.18 -5.92
CA VAL A 95 -0.64 -24.78 -5.07
C VAL A 95 -0.85 -26.23 -5.54
N VAL A 96 -0.72 -27.17 -4.63
CA VAL A 96 -0.79 -28.62 -4.94
C VAL A 96 -2.23 -29.10 -4.81
N ALA A 97 -2.80 -29.66 -5.87
CA ALA A 97 -4.04 -30.41 -5.79
C ALA A 97 -3.78 -31.77 -5.12
N LEU A 98 -4.42 -32.04 -3.98
CA LEU A 98 -4.22 -33.27 -3.21
C LEU A 98 -5.05 -34.46 -3.72
N ASP A 99 -6.14 -34.16 -4.46
CA ASP A 99 -6.98 -35.16 -5.08
C ASP A 99 -6.63 -35.28 -6.57
N ASP A 100 -6.73 -36.47 -7.13
CA ASP A 100 -6.42 -36.74 -8.55
C ASP A 100 -7.59 -36.35 -9.47
N ASP A 101 -7.88 -35.06 -9.49
CA ASP A 101 -8.92 -34.42 -10.31
C ASP A 101 -8.30 -33.32 -11.20
N ALA A 102 -8.55 -33.44 -12.52
CA ALA A 102 -8.05 -32.47 -13.50
C ALA A 102 -8.59 -31.06 -13.28
N ARG A 103 -9.83 -30.93 -12.79
CA ARG A 103 -10.44 -29.63 -12.46
C ARG A 103 -9.75 -28.98 -11.27
N LEU A 104 -9.46 -29.76 -10.23
CA LEU A 104 -8.72 -29.29 -9.07
C LEU A 104 -7.32 -28.82 -9.45
N ARG A 105 -6.65 -29.52 -10.33
CA ARG A 105 -5.31 -29.09 -10.84
C ARG A 105 -5.40 -27.76 -11.57
N THR A 106 -6.45 -27.54 -12.39
CA THR A 106 -6.66 -26.27 -13.09
C THR A 106 -6.93 -25.12 -12.13
N VAL A 107 -7.80 -25.32 -11.13
CA VAL A 107 -8.07 -24.31 -10.10
C VAL A 107 -6.81 -24.02 -9.27
N ALA A 108 -6.06 -25.05 -8.87
CA ALA A 108 -4.82 -24.87 -8.12
C ALA A 108 -3.77 -24.05 -8.91
N ALA A 109 -3.66 -24.30 -10.23
CA ALA A 109 -2.81 -23.50 -11.09
C ALA A 109 -3.29 -22.04 -11.18
N GLY A 110 -4.59 -21.78 -11.37
CA GLY A 110 -5.18 -20.44 -11.37
C GLY A 110 -4.86 -19.70 -10.08
N VAL A 111 -5.18 -20.27 -8.92
CA VAL A 111 -4.86 -19.70 -7.59
C VAL A 111 -3.37 -19.38 -7.46
N THR A 112 -2.49 -20.22 -7.98
CA THR A 112 -1.04 -19.97 -7.94
C THR A 112 -0.66 -18.72 -8.72
N TYR A 113 -1.17 -18.56 -9.95
CA TYR A 113 -0.90 -17.39 -10.78
C TYR A 113 -1.48 -16.12 -10.18
N ASP A 114 -2.69 -16.19 -9.61
CA ASP A 114 -3.34 -15.03 -8.99
C ASP A 114 -2.61 -14.57 -7.72
N LEU A 115 -2.20 -15.51 -6.88
CA LEU A 115 -1.35 -15.19 -5.73
C LEU A 115 -0.04 -14.52 -6.17
N ALA A 116 0.63 -15.06 -7.19
CA ALA A 116 1.87 -14.47 -7.71
C ALA A 116 1.63 -13.05 -8.25
N ALA A 117 0.55 -12.84 -9.02
CA ALA A 117 0.19 -11.54 -9.57
C ALA A 117 -0.15 -10.52 -8.48
N LEU A 118 -0.89 -10.92 -7.44
CA LEU A 118 -1.26 -10.04 -6.33
C LEU A 118 -0.06 -9.69 -5.45
N PHE A 119 0.78 -10.67 -5.11
CA PHE A 119 2.02 -10.39 -4.36
C PHE A 119 2.99 -9.52 -5.16
N ALA A 120 3.08 -9.69 -6.47
CA ALA A 120 3.94 -8.86 -7.33
C ALA A 120 3.53 -7.38 -7.38
N ARG A 121 2.30 -7.04 -7.03
CA ARG A 121 1.83 -5.66 -6.87
C ARG A 121 2.33 -5.00 -5.58
N TRP A 122 2.91 -5.77 -4.67
CA TRP A 122 3.53 -5.22 -3.46
C TRP A 122 4.93 -4.68 -3.75
N CYS A 123 5.16 -3.44 -3.41
CA CYS A 123 6.49 -2.83 -3.52
C CYS A 123 7.44 -3.21 -2.37
N TRP A 124 7.03 -4.08 -1.46
CA TRP A 124 7.74 -4.37 -0.21
C TRP A 124 8.81 -5.45 -0.37
N PHE A 125 8.47 -6.50 -1.12
CA PHE A 125 9.37 -7.63 -1.35
C PHE A 125 9.37 -7.99 -2.83
N PRO A 126 10.52 -8.25 -3.45
CA PRO A 126 10.58 -8.90 -4.75
C PRO A 126 9.83 -10.24 -4.71
N VAL A 127 9.03 -10.51 -5.72
CA VAL A 127 8.33 -11.80 -5.86
C VAL A 127 9.08 -12.65 -6.87
N VAL A 128 9.45 -13.86 -6.45
CA VAL A 128 10.01 -14.89 -7.31
C VAL A 128 8.90 -15.91 -7.56
N PHE A 129 8.53 -16.06 -8.81
CA PHE A 129 7.59 -17.08 -9.21
C PHE A 129 8.37 -18.30 -9.71
N ASP A 130 8.16 -19.45 -9.07
CA ASP A 130 8.73 -20.73 -9.46
C ASP A 130 7.62 -21.56 -10.14
N PRO A 131 7.42 -21.41 -11.47
CA PRO A 131 6.43 -22.19 -12.19
C PRO A 131 6.82 -23.67 -12.16
N PRO A 132 5.86 -24.60 -12.17
CA PRO A 132 6.16 -26.01 -12.31
C PRO A 132 6.97 -26.23 -13.60
N PRO A 133 7.99 -27.11 -13.59
CA PRO A 133 8.84 -27.33 -14.74
C PRO A 133 7.99 -27.77 -15.94
N PRO A 134 8.12 -27.11 -17.10
CA PRO A 134 7.26 -27.39 -18.24
C PRO A 134 7.48 -28.76 -18.88
N VAL A 135 8.58 -29.43 -18.60
CA VAL A 135 8.87 -30.81 -19.12
C VAL A 135 9.99 -31.46 -18.29
N ALA A 136 9.95 -32.80 -18.15
CA ALA A 136 10.76 -33.63 -17.26
C ALA A 136 12.29 -33.62 -17.48
N ASP A 137 12.88 -32.94 -18.43
CA ASP A 137 14.30 -33.00 -18.76
C ASP A 137 15.04 -31.66 -18.98
N ALA A 138 14.43 -30.52 -18.64
CA ALA A 138 15.13 -29.25 -18.72
C ALA A 138 15.88 -28.99 -17.39
N PRO A 139 17.17 -28.56 -17.41
CA PRO A 139 17.85 -28.12 -16.19
C PRO A 139 17.12 -26.91 -15.64
N THR A 140 16.43 -27.07 -14.52
CA THR A 140 15.77 -26.00 -13.79
C THR A 140 16.85 -25.03 -13.34
N PRO A 141 16.81 -23.74 -13.73
CA PRO A 141 17.67 -22.77 -13.10
C PRO A 141 17.32 -22.79 -11.60
N SER A 142 18.34 -22.89 -10.76
CA SER A 142 18.16 -22.83 -9.31
C SER A 142 17.40 -21.55 -9.00
N PRO A 143 16.23 -21.59 -8.34
CA PRO A 143 15.48 -20.37 -8.04
C PRO A 143 16.37 -19.45 -7.23
N ALA A 144 16.28 -18.14 -7.51
CA ALA A 144 16.97 -17.14 -6.69
C ALA A 144 16.57 -17.37 -5.22
N PRO A 145 17.52 -17.35 -4.28
CA PRO A 145 17.22 -17.64 -2.88
C PRO A 145 16.19 -16.64 -2.36
N ALA A 146 14.97 -17.09 -2.17
CA ALA A 146 13.90 -16.34 -1.55
C ALA A 146 13.86 -16.69 -0.07
N ARG A 147 13.74 -15.70 0.79
CA ARG A 147 13.64 -15.93 2.23
C ARG A 147 12.28 -16.46 2.64
N PHE A 148 11.23 -15.89 2.07
CA PHE A 148 9.86 -16.25 2.39
C PHE A 148 9.26 -17.12 1.31
N ARG A 149 8.59 -18.20 1.71
CA ARG A 149 7.91 -19.11 0.81
C ARG A 149 6.42 -19.14 1.09
N VAL A 150 5.62 -18.84 0.07
CA VAL A 150 4.17 -19.04 0.07
C VAL A 150 3.88 -20.37 -0.61
N ALA A 151 3.24 -21.28 0.08
CA ALA A 151 2.87 -22.60 -0.43
C ALA A 151 1.40 -22.90 -0.10
N GLY A 152 0.73 -23.65 -0.95
CA GLY A 152 -0.67 -24.02 -0.74
C GLY A 152 -1.01 -25.42 -1.17
N SER A 153 -2.13 -25.92 -0.65
CA SER A 153 -2.75 -27.17 -1.08
C SER A 153 -4.26 -27.02 -1.22
N LEU A 154 -4.83 -27.66 -2.24
CA LEU A 154 -6.25 -27.65 -2.56
C LEU A 154 -6.80 -29.07 -2.55
N ARG A 155 -7.95 -29.28 -1.89
CA ARG A 155 -8.64 -30.57 -1.85
C ARG A 155 -10.14 -30.42 -1.84
N ALA A 156 -10.86 -31.46 -2.26
CA ALA A 156 -12.29 -31.54 -2.10
C ALA A 156 -12.69 -31.62 -0.60
N HIS A 157 -13.71 -30.88 -0.19
CA HIS A 157 -14.19 -30.87 1.19
C HIS A 157 -15.66 -30.44 1.28
N GLY A 158 -16.53 -31.28 1.90
CA GLY A 158 -17.91 -30.92 2.20
C GLY A 158 -18.78 -30.52 1.00
N GLY A 159 -18.53 -31.06 -0.19
CA GLY A 159 -19.21 -30.69 -1.44
C GLY A 159 -18.64 -29.43 -2.12
N GLY A 160 -17.64 -28.77 -1.52
CA GLY A 160 -16.87 -27.67 -2.06
C GLY A 160 -15.37 -27.97 -2.07
N LEU A 161 -14.54 -26.92 -1.99
CA LEU A 161 -13.08 -27.05 -1.95
C LEU A 161 -12.53 -26.46 -0.65
N ARG A 162 -11.41 -27.02 -0.19
CA ARG A 162 -10.60 -26.44 0.90
C ARG A 162 -9.22 -26.08 0.38
N LEU A 163 -8.93 -24.79 0.43
CA LEU A 163 -7.60 -24.25 0.18
C LEU A 163 -6.89 -24.02 1.52
N THR A 164 -5.69 -24.57 1.65
CA THR A 164 -4.80 -24.29 2.78
C THR A 164 -3.57 -23.57 2.24
N VAL A 165 -3.22 -22.43 2.83
CA VAL A 165 -2.05 -21.63 2.44
C VAL A 165 -1.17 -21.41 3.65
N SER A 166 0.13 -21.48 3.47
CA SER A 166 1.13 -21.20 4.50
C SER A 166 2.21 -20.25 4.00
N ILE A 167 2.82 -19.56 4.96
CA ILE A 167 4.01 -18.72 4.76
C ILE A 167 5.10 -19.28 5.67
N ASP A 168 6.21 -19.63 5.06
CA ASP A 168 7.38 -20.17 5.75
C ASP A 168 8.57 -19.20 5.58
N ASP A 169 9.41 -19.05 6.64
CA ASP A 169 10.73 -18.45 6.57
C ASP A 169 11.75 -19.57 6.36
N ASP A 170 12.21 -19.73 5.11
CA ASP A 170 13.12 -20.82 4.72
C ASP A 170 14.54 -20.59 5.30
N GLU A 171 14.93 -19.36 5.58
CA GLU A 171 16.22 -19.08 6.24
C GLU A 171 16.25 -19.61 7.66
N ARG A 172 15.11 -19.59 8.37
CA ARG A 172 14.96 -20.06 9.75
C ARG A 172 14.33 -21.44 9.89
N GLY A 173 13.78 -21.97 8.80
CA GLY A 173 13.02 -23.20 8.82
C GLY A 173 11.73 -23.10 9.66
N ALA A 174 11.13 -21.91 9.75
CA ALA A 174 9.99 -21.64 10.60
C ALA A 174 8.73 -21.33 9.80
N ARG A 175 7.61 -21.92 10.22
CA ARG A 175 6.30 -21.56 9.69
C ARG A 175 5.79 -20.30 10.38
N LEU A 176 5.53 -19.23 9.60
CA LEU A 176 5.09 -17.94 10.11
C LEU A 176 3.57 -17.86 10.21
N TRP A 177 2.87 -18.49 9.27
CA TRP A 177 1.42 -18.40 9.18
C TRP A 177 0.84 -19.56 8.39
N THR A 178 -0.38 -19.98 8.74
CA THR A 178 -1.17 -20.95 7.97
C THR A 178 -2.65 -20.65 8.19
N GLU A 179 -3.41 -20.61 7.11
CA GLU A 179 -4.86 -20.43 7.15
C GLU A 179 -5.58 -21.36 6.18
N ARG A 180 -6.85 -21.62 6.45
CA ARG A 180 -7.71 -22.51 5.66
C ARG A 180 -8.94 -21.74 5.20
N TYR A 181 -9.28 -21.91 3.94
CA TYR A 181 -10.44 -21.29 3.29
C TYR A 181 -11.32 -22.40 2.75
N ASP A 182 -12.56 -22.48 3.26
CA ASP A 182 -13.57 -23.41 2.76
C ASP A 182 -14.43 -22.67 1.73
N LEU A 183 -14.48 -23.20 0.51
CA LEU A 183 -15.03 -22.56 -0.68
C LEU A 183 -16.25 -23.35 -1.14
N ALA A 184 -17.42 -22.71 -1.21
CA ALA A 184 -18.62 -23.31 -1.77
C ALA A 184 -18.50 -23.46 -3.30
N PRO A 185 -19.19 -24.44 -3.93
CA PRO A 185 -19.13 -24.65 -5.39
C PRO A 185 -19.53 -23.42 -6.22
N ALA A 186 -20.42 -22.58 -5.70
CA ALA A 186 -20.85 -21.34 -6.36
C ALA A 186 -19.80 -20.23 -6.30
N GLU A 187 -18.87 -20.32 -5.37
CA GLU A 187 -17.82 -19.32 -5.11
C GLU A 187 -16.53 -19.60 -5.91
N LEU A 188 -16.47 -20.68 -6.67
CA LEU A 188 -15.26 -21.09 -7.41
C LEU A 188 -14.82 -20.06 -8.47
N PHE A 189 -15.74 -19.24 -8.97
CA PHE A 189 -15.44 -18.13 -9.88
C PHE A 189 -15.08 -16.83 -9.15
N GLU A 190 -15.38 -16.74 -7.84
CA GLU A 190 -15.03 -15.60 -7.00
C GLU A 190 -13.73 -15.86 -6.19
N VAL A 191 -13.20 -17.09 -6.25
CA VAL A 191 -11.97 -17.50 -5.53
C VAL A 191 -10.78 -16.63 -5.91
N GLU A 192 -10.69 -16.29 -7.20
CA GLU A 192 -9.56 -15.54 -7.76
C GLU A 192 -9.46 -14.15 -7.09
N ASP A 193 -10.54 -13.38 -7.00
CA ASP A 193 -10.50 -12.02 -6.49
C ASP A 193 -10.65 -11.92 -4.96
N VAL A 194 -11.55 -12.70 -4.36
CA VAL A 194 -11.90 -12.55 -2.94
C VAL A 194 -10.94 -13.32 -2.03
N VAL A 195 -10.65 -14.56 -2.36
CA VAL A 195 -9.84 -15.43 -1.48
C VAL A 195 -8.35 -15.15 -1.63
N CYS A 196 -7.85 -15.02 -2.86
CA CYS A 196 -6.46 -14.65 -3.10
C CYS A 196 -6.16 -13.27 -2.51
N GLY A 197 -7.11 -12.33 -2.65
CA GLY A 197 -7.04 -11.03 -2.01
C GLY A 197 -6.97 -11.10 -0.49
N ALA A 198 -7.81 -11.93 0.15
CA ALA A 198 -7.79 -12.13 1.60
C ALA A 198 -6.48 -12.78 2.09
N ILE A 199 -5.95 -13.75 1.34
CA ILE A 199 -4.65 -14.39 1.62
C ILE A 199 -3.54 -13.34 1.63
N VAL A 200 -3.47 -12.54 0.56
CA VAL A 200 -2.43 -11.51 0.41
C VAL A 200 -2.55 -10.44 1.51
N ALA A 201 -3.78 -10.04 1.86
CA ALA A 201 -4.02 -9.12 2.96
C ALA A 201 -3.62 -9.67 4.33
N ALA A 202 -3.88 -10.96 4.59
CA ALA A 202 -3.46 -11.63 5.82
C ALA A 202 -1.94 -11.86 5.88
N ALA A 203 -1.31 -12.14 4.73
CA ALA A 203 0.13 -12.34 4.59
C ALA A 203 0.94 -11.08 4.91
N TYR A 204 0.44 -9.91 4.50
CA TYR A 204 1.15 -8.64 4.67
C TYR A 204 1.54 -8.33 6.12
N PRO A 205 0.63 -8.29 7.10
CA PRO A 205 0.99 -7.99 8.47
C PRO A 205 1.92 -9.04 9.09
N VAL A 206 1.82 -10.30 8.65
CA VAL A 206 2.69 -11.38 9.12
C VAL A 206 4.13 -11.19 8.66
N LEU A 207 4.32 -10.97 7.36
CA LEU A 207 5.64 -10.75 6.76
C LEU A 207 6.28 -9.46 7.29
N VAL A 208 5.50 -8.38 7.38
CA VAL A 208 5.96 -7.11 7.95
C VAL A 208 6.31 -7.29 9.43
N ALA A 209 5.40 -7.84 10.25
CA ALA A 209 5.66 -8.03 11.67
C ALA A 209 6.88 -8.93 11.94
N HIS A 210 7.05 -10.01 11.16
CA HIS A 210 8.21 -10.89 11.28
C HIS A 210 9.50 -10.14 10.95
N THR A 211 9.56 -9.48 9.79
CA THR A 211 10.71 -8.66 9.37
C THR A 211 11.00 -7.57 10.40
N LEU A 212 9.95 -6.93 10.94
CA LEU A 212 10.07 -5.84 11.92
C LEU A 212 10.45 -6.32 13.31
N THR A 213 10.03 -7.53 13.73
CA THR A 213 10.44 -8.12 15.01
C THR A 213 11.94 -8.41 15.00
N GLU A 214 12.49 -8.81 13.88
CA GLU A 214 13.94 -8.99 13.72
C GLU A 214 14.68 -7.67 13.80
N VAL A 215 14.13 -6.65 13.15
CA VAL A 215 14.65 -5.30 13.08
C VAL A 215 14.42 -4.52 14.38
N GLY A 216 13.31 -4.78 15.10
CA GLY A 216 12.89 -4.06 16.30
C GLY A 216 13.64 -4.44 17.59
N ARG A 217 14.54 -5.42 17.54
CA ARG A 217 15.49 -5.70 18.65
C ARG A 217 16.58 -4.62 18.81
N PHE A 218 16.58 -3.62 17.95
CA PHE A 218 17.56 -2.54 17.96
C PHE A 218 16.97 -1.23 18.45
N PRO A 219 17.73 -0.43 19.24
CA PRO A 219 17.22 0.80 19.83
C PRO A 219 17.02 1.90 18.78
N SER A 220 16.14 2.77 19.11
CA SER A 220 15.76 4.14 18.68
C SER A 220 16.38 4.84 17.46
N ALA A 221 17.39 4.33 16.79
CA ALA A 221 17.96 4.92 15.58
C ALA A 221 18.15 3.86 14.50
N VAL A 222 17.87 4.23 13.25
CA VAL A 222 18.14 3.36 12.11
C VAL A 222 19.63 3.46 11.78
N PRO A 223 20.42 2.39 11.92
CA PRO A 223 21.83 2.44 11.58
C PRO A 223 22.05 2.79 10.11
N THR A 224 22.94 3.73 9.83
CA THR A 224 23.20 4.20 8.46
C THR A 224 23.98 3.21 7.60
N GLU A 225 24.57 2.17 8.19
CA GLU A 225 25.38 1.17 7.48
C GLU A 225 24.56 0.05 6.84
N LEU A 226 23.27 -0.06 7.18
CA LEU A 226 22.39 -1.10 6.69
C LEU A 226 22.04 -0.93 5.20
N PRO A 227 21.70 -2.00 4.48
CA PRO A 227 21.14 -1.91 3.14
C PRO A 227 19.88 -1.02 3.11
N ALA A 228 19.67 -0.30 2.01
CA ALA A 228 18.54 0.65 1.87
C ALA A 228 17.17 0.04 2.19
N TRP A 229 16.92 -1.19 1.72
CA TRP A 229 15.67 -1.90 1.98
C TRP A 229 15.46 -2.18 3.48
N GLU A 230 16.52 -2.52 4.21
CA GLU A 230 16.43 -2.80 5.64
C GLU A 230 16.20 -1.51 6.43
N GLN A 231 16.89 -0.42 6.06
CA GLN A 231 16.63 0.90 6.64
C GLN A 231 15.16 1.31 6.44
N ALA A 232 14.60 1.11 5.23
CA ALA A 232 13.20 1.43 4.95
C ALA A 232 12.23 0.58 5.78
N HIS A 233 12.48 -0.72 5.95
CA HIS A 233 11.64 -1.57 6.80
C HIS A 233 11.70 -1.16 8.28
N ARG A 234 12.89 -0.81 8.80
CA ARG A 234 13.03 -0.28 10.15
C ARG A 234 12.29 1.03 10.34
N ALA A 235 12.43 1.94 9.38
CA ALA A 235 11.71 3.19 9.38
C ALA A 235 10.19 2.98 9.33
N MET A 236 9.72 1.98 8.55
CA MET A 236 8.31 1.62 8.51
C MET A 236 7.81 1.09 9.86
N ALA A 237 8.63 0.31 10.58
CA ALA A 237 8.30 -0.14 11.92
C ALA A 237 8.09 1.02 12.89
N LEU A 238 8.98 2.01 12.84
CA LEU A 238 8.87 3.22 13.65
C LEU A 238 7.60 4.01 13.28
N GLN A 239 7.34 4.20 11.99
CA GLN A 239 6.13 4.90 11.52
C GLN A 239 4.83 4.20 11.99
N GLN A 240 4.82 2.86 12.03
CA GLN A 240 3.66 2.09 12.51
C GLN A 240 3.40 2.21 14.01
N ARG A 241 4.34 2.69 14.82
CA ARG A 241 4.11 2.98 16.24
C ARG A 241 3.09 4.10 16.44
N ARG A 242 2.91 4.96 15.44
CA ARG A 242 1.99 6.11 15.50
C ARG A 242 2.33 7.14 16.59
N GLU A 243 3.55 7.12 17.08
CA GLU A 243 4.10 8.05 18.08
C GLU A 243 4.77 9.23 17.37
N VAL A 244 4.68 10.43 17.93
CA VAL A 244 5.29 11.65 17.35
C VAL A 244 6.81 11.50 17.23
N GLY A 245 7.47 11.05 18.29
CA GLY A 245 8.92 10.85 18.30
C GLY A 245 9.38 9.76 17.33
N ALA A 246 8.64 8.65 17.24
CA ALA A 246 8.92 7.57 16.32
C ALA A 246 8.75 8.02 14.85
N ASN A 247 7.80 8.92 14.57
CA ASN A 247 7.60 9.47 13.23
C ASN A 247 8.81 10.28 12.74
N VAL A 248 9.44 11.06 13.62
CA VAL A 248 10.69 11.82 13.31
C VAL A 248 11.81 10.86 12.96
N LEU A 249 11.99 9.81 13.75
CA LEU A 249 13.01 8.79 13.50
C LEU A 249 12.73 8.01 12.21
N ALA A 250 11.47 7.72 11.91
CA ALA A 250 11.06 7.07 10.69
C ALA A 250 11.41 7.92 9.46
N GLN A 251 11.14 9.22 9.49
CA GLN A 251 11.50 10.14 8.39
C GLN A 251 13.00 10.12 8.12
N ALA A 252 13.83 10.21 9.18
CA ALA A 252 15.29 10.13 9.04
C ALA A 252 15.73 8.80 8.42
N GLY A 253 15.12 7.68 8.83
CA GLY A 253 15.42 6.35 8.29
C GLY A 253 15.03 6.20 6.82
N PHE A 254 13.87 6.73 6.41
CA PHE A 254 13.46 6.72 4.99
C PHE A 254 14.39 7.61 4.14
N GLN A 255 14.78 8.77 4.63
CA GLN A 255 15.73 9.65 3.93
C GLN A 255 17.10 8.99 3.76
N ALA A 256 17.61 8.30 4.80
CA ALA A 256 18.85 7.54 4.72
C ALA A 256 18.75 6.39 3.71
N ALA A 257 17.62 5.68 3.67
CA ALA A 257 17.35 4.64 2.68
C ALA A 257 17.36 5.20 1.24
N LEU A 258 16.70 6.34 1.03
CA LEU A 258 16.62 7.01 -0.28
C LEU A 258 17.95 7.61 -0.73
N ALA A 259 18.82 8.01 0.19
CA ALA A 259 20.18 8.45 -0.13
C ALA A 259 21.04 7.30 -0.71
N ARG A 260 20.74 6.05 -0.33
CA ARG A 260 21.41 4.85 -0.85
C ARG A 260 20.74 4.26 -2.10
N ASP A 261 19.42 4.21 -2.10
CA ASP A 261 18.61 3.71 -3.21
C ASP A 261 17.45 4.67 -3.49
N PRO A 262 17.65 5.65 -4.39
CA PRO A 262 16.60 6.62 -4.77
C PRO A 262 15.39 6.00 -5.49
N HIS A 263 15.47 4.72 -5.88
CA HIS A 263 14.41 3.99 -6.57
C HIS A 263 13.57 3.09 -5.63
N LEU A 264 13.84 3.11 -4.33
CA LEU A 264 13.15 2.28 -3.37
C LEU A 264 11.74 2.82 -3.08
N VAL A 265 10.73 2.26 -3.75
CA VAL A 265 9.32 2.69 -3.65
C VAL A 265 8.82 2.64 -2.21
N LEU A 266 9.18 1.60 -1.43
CA LEU A 266 8.82 1.48 -0.02
C LEU A 266 9.26 2.69 0.81
N ALA A 267 10.47 3.22 0.56
CA ALA A 267 10.99 4.36 1.29
C ALA A 267 10.25 5.67 0.92
N HIS A 268 9.93 5.87 -0.35
CA HIS A 268 9.08 6.99 -0.77
C HIS A 268 7.68 6.88 -0.17
N TYR A 269 7.06 5.70 -0.21
CA TYR A 269 5.76 5.46 0.40
C TYR A 269 5.77 5.76 1.90
N GLY A 270 6.74 5.20 2.63
CA GLY A 270 6.87 5.41 4.06
C GLY A 270 7.12 6.88 4.44
N LEU A 271 7.98 7.58 3.69
CA LEU A 271 8.23 9.01 3.90
C LEU A 271 6.97 9.86 3.62
N GLY A 272 6.19 9.48 2.61
CA GLY A 272 4.91 10.10 2.33
C GLY A 272 3.90 9.90 3.46
N LEU A 273 3.80 8.69 4.02
CA LEU A 273 2.96 8.42 5.19
C LEU A 273 3.39 9.23 6.41
N ALA A 274 4.69 9.25 6.70
CA ALA A 274 5.25 10.00 7.82
C ALA A 274 5.00 11.52 7.68
N SER A 275 5.04 12.03 6.45
CA SER A 275 4.71 13.44 6.15
C SER A 275 3.24 13.74 6.34
N TYR A 276 2.34 12.82 5.99
CA TYR A 276 0.93 12.97 6.27
C TYR A 276 0.63 12.95 7.78
N ASP A 277 1.27 12.06 8.54
CA ASP A 277 1.12 11.98 10.00
C ASP A 277 1.60 13.29 10.67
N GLU A 278 2.62 13.96 10.11
CA GLU A 278 3.07 15.27 10.55
C GLU A 278 1.99 16.36 10.38
N VAL A 279 1.24 16.33 9.26
CA VAL A 279 0.08 17.20 9.04
C VAL A 279 -1.06 16.86 10.00
N LEU A 280 -1.37 15.57 10.15
CA LEU A 280 -2.47 15.07 10.98
C LEU A 280 -2.27 15.43 12.46
N HIS A 281 -1.04 15.30 12.95
CA HIS A 281 -0.70 15.56 14.35
C HIS A 281 -0.20 17.00 14.59
N GLN A 282 -0.08 17.81 13.54
CA GLN A 282 0.39 19.20 13.60
C GLN A 282 1.79 19.33 14.25
N THR A 283 2.69 18.40 13.94
CA THR A 283 4.02 18.31 14.58
C THR A 283 5.14 18.98 13.80
N GLY A 284 4.85 19.56 12.64
CA GLY A 284 5.81 20.24 11.77
C GLY A 284 5.20 21.32 10.89
N ALA A 285 6.01 21.89 10.00
CA ALA A 285 5.57 22.88 9.04
C ALA A 285 4.70 22.22 7.95
N ARG A 286 3.40 22.53 7.97
CA ARG A 286 2.39 21.94 7.11
C ARG A 286 2.76 21.97 5.62
N ASP A 287 3.21 23.14 5.13
CA ASP A 287 3.54 23.30 3.71
C ASP A 287 4.73 22.44 3.28
N ILE A 288 5.73 22.31 4.14
CA ILE A 288 6.88 21.43 3.91
C ILE A 288 6.46 19.95 3.90
N ALA A 289 5.62 19.56 4.85
CA ALA A 289 5.09 18.19 4.93
C ALA A 289 4.22 17.83 3.71
N LEU A 290 3.36 18.73 3.25
CA LEU A 290 2.53 18.54 2.05
C LEU A 290 3.37 18.50 0.78
N ALA A 291 4.38 19.36 0.63
CA ALA A 291 5.28 19.32 -0.53
C ALA A 291 6.05 17.99 -0.58
N ARG A 292 6.52 17.49 0.55
CA ARG A 292 7.19 16.21 0.66
C ARG A 292 6.26 15.03 0.36
N LEU A 293 5.02 15.06 0.87
CA LEU A 293 3.98 14.06 0.56
C LEU A 293 3.70 14.01 -0.94
N ARG A 294 3.55 15.16 -1.58
CA ARG A 294 3.36 15.28 -3.04
C ARG A 294 4.52 14.65 -3.81
N ALA A 295 5.74 15.06 -3.50
CA ALA A 295 6.94 14.52 -4.16
C ALA A 295 7.06 12.99 -4.00
N CYS A 296 6.73 12.47 -2.81
CA CYS A 296 6.71 11.03 -2.56
C CYS A 296 5.66 10.30 -3.41
N ALA A 297 4.44 10.84 -3.52
CA ALA A 297 3.38 10.27 -4.34
C ALA A 297 3.77 10.22 -5.82
N GLU A 298 4.26 11.34 -6.37
CA GLU A 298 4.73 11.45 -7.75
C GLU A 298 5.88 10.48 -8.03
N ARG A 299 6.80 10.34 -7.06
CA ARG A 299 7.93 9.42 -7.23
C ARG A 299 7.50 7.95 -7.18
N CYS A 300 6.58 7.58 -6.29
CA CYS A 300 5.99 6.23 -6.27
C CYS A 300 5.33 5.90 -7.62
N LEU A 301 4.52 6.80 -8.17
CA LEU A 301 3.84 6.59 -9.45
C LEU A 301 4.80 6.55 -10.64
N THR A 302 5.91 7.29 -10.59
CA THR A 302 6.95 7.24 -11.62
C THR A 302 7.70 5.91 -11.61
N LEU A 303 8.04 5.41 -10.41
CA LEU A 303 8.81 4.19 -10.24
C LEU A 303 7.98 2.91 -10.39
N ALA A 304 6.72 2.97 -9.96
CA ALA A 304 5.80 1.84 -9.98
C ALA A 304 4.37 2.31 -10.32
N PRO A 305 4.06 2.55 -11.61
CA PRO A 305 2.77 3.11 -12.04
C PRO A 305 1.54 2.25 -11.68
N HIS A 306 1.75 0.98 -11.38
CA HIS A 306 0.68 0.03 -11.01
C HIS A 306 0.64 -0.27 -9.50
N ALA A 307 1.50 0.38 -8.70
CA ALA A 307 1.47 0.19 -7.25
C ALA A 307 0.38 1.03 -6.60
N SER A 308 -0.37 0.42 -5.69
CA SER A 308 -1.45 1.07 -4.92
C SER A 308 -0.95 2.24 -4.08
N GLU A 309 0.29 2.16 -3.65
CA GLU A 309 0.92 3.07 -2.69
C GLU A 309 0.98 4.50 -3.20
N GLY A 310 1.34 4.70 -4.47
CA GLY A 310 1.40 6.02 -5.07
C GLY A 310 0.03 6.69 -5.16
N TYR A 311 -0.97 5.94 -5.61
CA TYR A 311 -2.36 6.42 -5.67
C TYR A 311 -2.94 6.70 -4.29
N PHE A 312 -2.60 5.86 -3.30
CA PHE A 312 -3.00 6.10 -1.92
C PHE A 312 -2.40 7.39 -1.35
N LEU A 313 -1.12 7.66 -1.61
CA LEU A 313 -0.49 8.92 -1.20
C LEU A 313 -1.14 10.14 -1.86
N LEU A 314 -1.57 10.05 -3.13
CA LEU A 314 -2.36 11.10 -3.78
C LEU A 314 -3.71 11.30 -3.07
N GLY A 315 -4.41 10.22 -2.74
CA GLY A 315 -5.64 10.30 -1.95
C GLY A 315 -5.41 10.98 -0.59
N ARG A 316 -4.32 10.65 0.10
CA ARG A 316 -3.90 11.30 1.34
C ARG A 316 -3.57 12.78 1.16
N LEU A 317 -2.92 13.14 0.06
CA LEU A 317 -2.59 14.53 -0.26
C LEU A 317 -3.86 15.37 -0.44
N HIS A 318 -4.80 14.91 -1.26
CA HIS A 318 -6.09 15.59 -1.43
C HIS A 318 -6.90 15.63 -0.13
N HIS A 319 -6.89 14.54 0.65
CA HIS A 319 -7.51 14.54 1.97
C HIS A 319 -6.89 15.59 2.88
N ALA A 320 -5.57 15.72 2.92
CA ALA A 320 -4.86 16.71 3.73
C ALA A 320 -5.07 18.17 3.25
N HIS A 321 -5.48 18.37 1.99
CA HIS A 321 -5.91 19.68 1.47
C HIS A 321 -7.39 19.98 1.73
N GLY A 322 -8.18 19.02 2.24
CA GLY A 322 -9.63 19.13 2.35
C GLY A 322 -10.37 18.98 1.02
N GLU A 323 -9.69 18.50 -0.01
CA GLU A 323 -10.17 18.28 -1.37
C GLU A 323 -10.79 16.87 -1.50
N TYR A 324 -11.80 16.56 -0.70
CA TYR A 324 -12.32 15.21 -0.52
C TYR A 324 -12.84 14.57 -1.81
N ALA A 325 -13.52 15.35 -2.66
CA ALA A 325 -14.01 14.86 -3.95
C ALA A 325 -12.85 14.43 -4.88
N LEU A 326 -11.72 15.14 -4.83
CA LEU A 326 -10.53 14.80 -5.64
C LEU A 326 -9.77 13.59 -5.08
N ALA A 327 -9.94 13.26 -3.80
CA ALA A 327 -9.30 12.12 -3.18
C ALA A 327 -9.93 10.76 -3.59
N VAL A 328 -11.21 10.74 -4.01
CA VAL A 328 -11.95 9.50 -4.30
C VAL A 328 -11.34 8.72 -5.46
N ALA A 329 -11.12 9.37 -6.61
CA ALA A 329 -10.62 8.70 -7.81
C ALA A 329 -9.23 8.05 -7.62
N PRO A 330 -8.23 8.69 -6.99
CA PRO A 330 -6.97 8.04 -6.65
C PRO A 330 -7.14 6.82 -5.73
N LEU A 331 -8.03 6.90 -4.72
CA LEU A 331 -8.26 5.77 -3.82
C LEU A 331 -8.93 4.59 -4.51
N GLU A 332 -9.87 4.85 -5.42
CA GLU A 332 -10.46 3.80 -6.25
C GLU A 332 -9.42 3.17 -7.19
N LEU A 333 -8.48 3.97 -7.73
CA LEU A 333 -7.35 3.45 -8.49
C LEU A 333 -6.47 2.56 -7.61
N ALA A 334 -6.13 2.98 -6.41
CA ALA A 334 -5.37 2.17 -5.47
C ALA A 334 -6.05 0.82 -5.18
N ILE A 335 -7.37 0.82 -4.98
CA ILE A 335 -8.17 -0.38 -4.74
C ILE A 335 -8.23 -1.27 -5.99
N ARG A 336 -8.37 -0.69 -7.19
CA ARG A 336 -8.32 -1.48 -8.44
C ARG A 336 -6.97 -2.15 -8.66
N GLN A 337 -5.87 -1.48 -8.31
CA GLN A 337 -4.53 -2.07 -8.42
C GLN A 337 -4.30 -3.17 -7.37
N ASN A 338 -4.82 -2.98 -6.16
CA ASN A 338 -4.76 -3.96 -5.09
C ASN A 338 -6.07 -3.97 -4.29
N PRO A 339 -7.01 -4.88 -4.60
CA PRO A 339 -8.28 -4.99 -3.89
C PRO A 339 -8.16 -5.25 -2.39
N SER A 340 -7.01 -5.76 -1.94
CA SER A 340 -6.71 -6.04 -0.54
C SER A 340 -6.02 -4.89 0.20
N PHE A 341 -5.84 -3.75 -0.44
CA PHE A 341 -5.13 -2.62 0.15
C PHE A 341 -5.99 -1.90 1.18
N ALA A 342 -6.07 -2.47 2.37
CA ALA A 342 -6.89 -2.01 3.49
C ALA A 342 -6.79 -0.49 3.77
N PRO A 343 -5.62 0.18 3.68
CA PRO A 343 -5.53 1.62 3.90
C PRO A 343 -6.40 2.46 2.95
N ALA A 344 -6.48 2.08 1.67
CA ALA A 344 -7.31 2.80 0.70
C ALA A 344 -8.80 2.62 0.98
N HIS A 345 -9.25 1.40 1.34
CA HIS A 345 -10.62 1.16 1.76
C HIS A 345 -11.01 1.97 3.00
N ALA A 346 -10.11 2.04 4.01
CA ALA A 346 -10.36 2.79 5.23
C ALA A 346 -10.51 4.30 4.95
N LEU A 347 -9.60 4.87 4.15
CA LEU A 347 -9.66 6.29 3.82
C LEU A 347 -10.88 6.61 2.93
N LEU A 348 -11.18 5.75 1.94
CA LEU A 348 -12.38 5.91 1.12
C LEU A 348 -13.66 5.86 1.97
N GLY A 349 -13.73 4.95 2.97
CA GLY A 349 -14.82 4.90 3.94
C GLY A 349 -14.97 6.22 4.71
N GLN A 350 -13.87 6.81 5.16
CA GLN A 350 -13.89 8.13 5.81
C GLN A 350 -14.42 9.23 4.88
N LEU A 351 -13.98 9.26 3.62
CA LEU A 351 -14.45 10.26 2.65
C LEU A 351 -15.93 10.13 2.34
N LEU A 352 -16.43 8.90 2.22
CA LEU A 352 -17.85 8.64 1.95
C LEU A 352 -18.76 9.15 3.09
N VAL A 353 -18.38 8.92 4.36
CA VAL A 353 -19.17 9.46 5.48
C VAL A 353 -19.09 10.98 5.56
N LEU A 354 -17.97 11.59 5.18
CA LEU A 354 -17.84 13.05 5.10
C LEU A 354 -18.69 13.66 3.97
N ASP A 355 -18.92 12.88 2.90
CA ASP A 355 -19.83 13.22 1.79
C ASP A 355 -21.31 12.93 2.10
N GLY A 356 -21.64 12.41 3.29
CA GLY A 356 -22.99 12.08 3.72
C GLY A 356 -23.48 10.67 3.33
N ARG A 357 -22.64 9.87 2.68
CA ARG A 357 -22.91 8.46 2.31
C ARG A 357 -22.57 7.53 3.47
N LEU A 358 -23.33 7.66 4.57
CA LEU A 358 -22.96 7.09 5.87
C LEU A 358 -22.86 5.56 5.83
N ASP A 359 -23.88 4.88 5.29
CA ASP A 359 -23.94 3.41 5.26
C ASP A 359 -22.84 2.81 4.37
N GLU A 360 -22.59 3.41 3.22
CA GLU A 360 -21.54 2.97 2.31
C GLU A 360 -20.15 3.17 2.93
N GLY A 361 -19.92 4.33 3.57
CA GLY A 361 -18.66 4.62 4.22
C GLY A 361 -18.41 3.67 5.40
N LEU A 362 -19.42 3.38 6.20
CA LEU A 362 -19.32 2.43 7.31
C LEU A 362 -19.02 1.01 6.80
N ALA A 363 -19.73 0.55 5.78
CA ALA A 363 -19.49 -0.76 5.16
C ALA A 363 -18.05 -0.87 4.62
N ARG A 364 -17.55 0.20 3.99
CA ARG A 364 -16.19 0.26 3.46
C ARG A 364 -15.13 0.24 4.57
N ALA A 365 -15.34 0.97 5.66
CA ALA A 365 -14.45 0.95 6.83
C ALA A 365 -14.44 -0.41 7.53
N GLN A 366 -15.60 -1.07 7.65
CA GLN A 366 -15.71 -2.44 8.17
C GLN A 366 -15.00 -3.44 7.25
N HIS A 367 -15.08 -3.26 5.94
CA HIS A 367 -14.32 -4.08 5.00
C HIS A 367 -12.81 -3.92 5.21
N ALA A 368 -12.31 -2.69 5.35
CA ALA A 368 -10.91 -2.43 5.67
C ALA A 368 -10.46 -3.10 6.99
N MET A 369 -11.34 -3.14 7.99
CA MET A 369 -11.09 -3.86 9.25
C MET A 369 -10.99 -5.37 9.04
N ARG A 370 -11.78 -5.96 8.17
CA ARG A 370 -11.65 -7.41 7.84
C ARG A 370 -10.33 -7.70 7.16
N LEU A 371 -9.89 -6.84 6.25
CA LEU A 371 -8.60 -6.97 5.55
C LEU A 371 -7.40 -6.78 6.49
N SER A 372 -7.47 -5.86 7.44
CA SER A 372 -6.35 -5.55 8.36
C SER A 372 -6.85 -5.09 9.73
N PRO A 373 -7.24 -6.03 10.61
CA PRO A 373 -7.91 -5.72 11.88
C PRO A 373 -7.11 -4.82 12.84
N ARG A 374 -5.78 -4.91 12.82
CA ARG A 374 -4.93 -4.16 13.76
C ARG A 374 -4.61 -2.74 13.30
N SER A 375 -4.52 -2.52 11.97
CA SER A 375 -4.01 -1.25 11.44
C SER A 375 -5.09 -0.23 11.12
N GLN A 376 -6.37 -0.64 10.96
CA GLN A 376 -7.44 0.24 10.49
C GLN A 376 -8.43 0.69 11.58
N VAL A 377 -8.20 0.30 12.83
CA VAL A 377 -9.14 0.56 13.95
C VAL A 377 -9.38 2.05 14.18
N ALA A 378 -8.32 2.87 14.13
CA ALA A 378 -8.46 4.33 14.32
C ALA A 378 -9.27 4.99 13.19
N GLY A 379 -9.17 4.47 11.96
CA GLY A 379 -10.01 4.90 10.84
C GLY A 379 -11.49 4.59 11.06
N LEU A 380 -11.80 3.40 11.59
CA LEU A 380 -13.16 3.02 11.95
C LEU A 380 -13.71 3.89 13.08
N ALA A 381 -12.88 4.28 14.07
CA ALA A 381 -13.30 5.22 15.12
C ALA A 381 -13.76 6.56 14.53
N ALA A 382 -13.01 7.10 13.56
CA ALA A 382 -13.39 8.34 12.89
C ALA A 382 -14.71 8.21 12.09
N VAL A 383 -14.89 7.11 11.37
CA VAL A 383 -16.14 6.83 10.64
C VAL A 383 -17.33 6.74 11.59
N ASN A 384 -17.23 5.95 12.67
CA ASN A 384 -18.29 5.83 13.66
C ASN A 384 -18.62 7.18 14.32
N PHE A 385 -17.60 8.02 14.58
CA PHE A 385 -17.81 9.35 15.16
C PHE A 385 -18.63 10.25 14.21
N VAL A 386 -18.31 10.26 12.92
CA VAL A 386 -19.05 11.03 11.91
C VAL A 386 -20.48 10.53 11.75
N CYS A 387 -20.69 9.20 11.80
CA CYS A 387 -22.02 8.58 11.78
C CYS A 387 -22.85 8.84 13.06
N GLY A 388 -22.26 9.41 14.12
CA GLY A 388 -22.94 9.62 15.40
C GLY A 388 -22.97 8.38 16.32
N HIS A 389 -22.28 7.31 15.93
CA HIS A 389 -22.13 6.08 16.72
C HIS A 389 -21.02 6.24 17.76
N TYR A 390 -21.20 7.17 18.72
CA TYR A 390 -20.12 7.61 19.62
C TYR A 390 -19.60 6.53 20.55
N ARG A 391 -20.45 5.56 20.97
CA ARG A 391 -20.00 4.43 21.78
C ARG A 391 -19.06 3.51 21.01
N ASP A 392 -19.39 3.23 19.76
CA ASP A 392 -18.57 2.40 18.88
C ASP A 392 -17.28 3.14 18.49
N ALA A 393 -17.36 4.47 18.30
CA ALA A 393 -16.20 5.32 18.07
C ALA A 393 -15.23 5.28 19.27
N LEU A 394 -15.75 5.39 20.50
CA LEU A 394 -14.94 5.28 21.72
C LEU A 394 -14.28 3.91 21.84
N ALA A 395 -15.06 2.84 21.69
CA ALA A 395 -14.54 1.47 21.74
C ALA A 395 -13.43 1.22 20.70
N ALA A 396 -13.63 1.65 19.46
CA ALA A 396 -12.63 1.55 18.41
C ALA A 396 -11.38 2.40 18.71
N ALA A 397 -11.54 3.64 19.19
CA ALA A 397 -10.41 4.49 19.55
C ALA A 397 -9.57 3.87 20.65
N GLU A 398 -10.19 3.32 21.69
CA GLU A 398 -9.48 2.65 22.80
C GLU A 398 -8.84 1.32 22.38
N GLN A 399 -9.48 0.58 21.48
CA GLN A 399 -8.85 -0.59 20.89
C GLN A 399 -7.58 -0.19 20.11
N ALA A 400 -7.60 0.93 19.36
CA ALA A 400 -6.40 1.47 18.72
C ALA A 400 -5.32 1.83 19.75
N LEU A 401 -5.71 2.44 20.87
CA LEU A 401 -4.81 2.80 21.97
C LEU A 401 -4.26 1.62 22.74
N ALA A 402 -4.94 0.48 22.76
CA ALA A 402 -4.40 -0.76 23.34
C ALA A 402 -3.17 -1.27 22.56
N SER A 403 -3.15 -1.05 21.25
CA SER A 403 -2.01 -1.41 20.38
C SER A 403 -0.97 -0.28 20.28
N HIS A 404 -1.41 0.98 20.32
CA HIS A 404 -0.61 2.18 20.13
C HIS A 404 -0.94 3.22 21.21
N PRO A 405 -0.42 3.07 22.47
CA PRO A 405 -0.80 3.91 23.60
C PRO A 405 -0.52 5.40 23.43
N GLU A 406 0.45 5.76 22.60
CA GLU A 406 0.89 7.13 22.35
C GLU A 406 0.41 7.70 20.99
N TYR A 407 -0.68 7.14 20.43
CA TYR A 407 -1.23 7.61 19.17
C TYR A 407 -2.11 8.87 19.37
N PRO A 408 -1.66 10.07 18.95
CA PRO A 408 -2.38 11.32 19.24
C PRO A 408 -3.77 11.36 18.63
N PHE A 409 -3.94 10.92 17.39
CA PHE A 409 -5.24 10.95 16.72
C PHE A 409 -6.26 10.02 17.43
N ALA A 410 -5.85 8.82 17.84
CA ALA A 410 -6.72 7.93 18.60
C ALA A 410 -7.08 8.53 19.98
N ARG A 411 -6.16 9.26 20.62
CA ARG A 411 -6.46 10.01 21.86
C ARG A 411 -7.49 11.11 21.64
N ALA A 412 -7.36 11.87 20.54
CA ALA A 412 -8.34 12.89 20.18
C ALA A 412 -9.73 12.30 19.91
N MET A 413 -9.79 11.19 19.17
CA MET A 413 -11.04 10.46 18.91
C MET A 413 -11.67 9.92 20.19
N ALA A 414 -10.89 9.31 21.07
CA ALA A 414 -11.39 8.79 22.35
C ALA A 414 -11.91 9.90 23.27
N ALA A 415 -11.20 11.04 23.33
CA ALA A 415 -11.63 12.20 24.11
C ALA A 415 -12.97 12.75 23.58
N ALA A 416 -13.07 12.98 22.28
CA ALA A 416 -14.29 13.51 21.69
C ALA A 416 -15.47 12.52 21.79
N ALA A 417 -15.25 11.23 21.56
CA ALA A 417 -16.29 10.21 21.65
C ALA A 417 -16.78 10.04 23.09
N ALA A 418 -15.86 9.99 24.07
CA ALA A 418 -16.21 9.90 25.50
C ALA A 418 -17.02 11.13 25.96
N HIS A 419 -16.68 12.32 25.50
CA HIS A 419 -17.45 13.55 25.79
C HIS A 419 -18.88 13.43 25.24
N ARG A 420 -19.06 12.98 24.00
CA ARG A 420 -20.38 12.82 23.36
C ARG A 420 -21.25 11.74 24.01
N VAL A 421 -20.68 10.71 24.64
CA VAL A 421 -21.45 9.72 25.41
C VAL A 421 -21.68 10.12 26.86
N GLY A 422 -21.18 11.28 27.32
CA GLY A 422 -21.36 11.79 28.68
C GLY A 422 -20.36 11.22 29.71
N GLU A 423 -19.28 10.55 29.26
CA GLU A 423 -18.25 9.99 30.13
C GLU A 423 -17.13 11.03 30.40
N GLY A 424 -17.47 12.13 31.10
CA GLY A 424 -16.59 13.29 31.27
C GLY A 424 -15.20 12.96 31.84
N ALA A 425 -15.11 12.15 32.89
CA ALA A 425 -13.82 11.77 33.48
C ALA A 425 -12.91 11.04 32.48
N ARG A 426 -13.49 10.21 31.59
CA ARG A 426 -12.79 9.47 30.57
C ARG A 426 -12.35 10.39 29.42
N ALA A 427 -13.22 11.33 29.04
CA ALA A 427 -12.91 12.37 28.06
C ALA A 427 -11.71 13.21 28.52
N ASP A 428 -11.71 13.68 29.78
CA ASP A 428 -10.62 14.44 30.39
C ASP A 428 -9.31 13.63 30.43
N LEU A 429 -9.37 12.35 30.74
CA LEU A 429 -8.20 11.47 30.75
C LEU A 429 -7.51 11.43 29.37
N HIS A 430 -8.29 11.19 28.31
CA HIS A 430 -7.77 11.13 26.95
C HIS A 430 -7.31 12.51 26.46
N HIS A 431 -8.05 13.56 26.79
CA HIS A 431 -7.67 14.95 26.41
C HIS A 431 -6.36 15.38 27.07
N ARG A 432 -6.16 15.13 28.37
CA ARG A 432 -4.88 15.42 29.04
C ARG A 432 -3.72 14.61 28.43
N ALA A 433 -3.96 13.35 28.08
CA ALA A 433 -2.96 12.53 27.40
C ALA A 433 -2.60 13.09 26.00
N LEU A 434 -3.60 13.54 25.23
CA LEU A 434 -3.39 14.18 23.92
C LEU A 434 -2.52 15.45 24.07
N ARG A 435 -2.84 16.33 25.01
CA ARG A 435 -2.09 17.58 25.26
C ARG A 435 -0.63 17.33 25.64
N ARG A 436 -0.35 16.22 26.33
CA ARG A 436 1.02 15.81 26.68
C ARG A 436 1.77 15.24 25.48
N LEU A 437 1.12 14.39 24.65
CA LEU A 437 1.74 13.70 23.53
C LEU A 437 1.95 14.59 22.31
N ALA A 438 1.02 15.50 22.05
CA ALA A 438 1.04 16.41 20.93
C ALA A 438 0.64 17.83 21.39
N PRO A 439 1.54 18.55 22.07
CA PRO A 439 1.24 19.89 22.63
C PRO A 439 0.91 20.93 21.56
N THR A 440 1.35 20.73 20.34
CA THR A 440 1.06 21.58 19.17
C THR A 440 -0.30 21.31 18.53
N PHE A 441 -0.92 20.17 18.85
CA PHE A 441 -2.23 19.83 18.33
C PHE A 441 -3.30 20.78 18.89
N THR A 442 -4.05 21.43 18.00
CA THR A 442 -5.15 22.31 18.35
C THR A 442 -6.39 21.99 17.50
N PRO A 443 -7.62 22.15 18.06
CA PRO A 443 -8.84 21.99 17.28
C PRO A 443 -8.91 22.94 16.08
N ALA A 444 -8.49 24.19 16.27
CA ALA A 444 -8.43 25.19 15.19
C ALA A 444 -7.46 24.80 14.07
N GLY A 445 -6.27 24.28 14.42
CA GLY A 445 -5.30 23.76 13.46
C GLY A 445 -5.83 22.55 12.70
N PHE A 446 -6.55 21.64 13.38
CA PHE A 446 -7.19 20.50 12.73
C PHE A 446 -8.28 20.97 11.74
N ARG A 447 -9.11 21.95 12.13
CA ARG A 447 -10.10 22.59 11.24
C ARG A 447 -9.45 23.22 10.01
N ALA A 448 -8.35 23.95 10.19
CA ALA A 448 -7.62 24.56 9.10
C ALA A 448 -6.99 23.54 8.14
N ALA A 449 -6.53 22.41 8.67
CA ALA A 449 -5.92 21.33 7.87
C ALA A 449 -6.95 20.56 7.04
N PHE A 450 -8.10 20.20 7.64
CA PHE A 450 -9.05 19.25 7.05
C PHE A 450 -10.38 19.87 6.60
N GLY A 451 -10.50 21.20 6.58
CA GLY A 451 -11.61 21.96 6.04
C GLY A 451 -12.72 22.29 7.04
N PRO A 452 -13.14 23.56 7.09
CA PRO A 452 -14.10 24.06 8.07
C PRO A 452 -15.57 23.68 7.77
N SER A 453 -15.87 23.33 6.51
CA SER A 453 -17.25 23.25 6.02
C SER A 453 -17.86 21.84 6.05
N VAL A 454 -17.11 20.83 6.50
CA VAL A 454 -17.59 19.44 6.53
C VAL A 454 -18.22 19.14 7.88
N PRO A 455 -19.54 18.81 7.95
CA PRO A 455 -20.27 18.69 9.22
C PRO A 455 -19.64 17.72 10.21
N GLY A 456 -19.09 16.59 9.73
CA GLY A 456 -18.42 15.59 10.59
C GLY A 456 -17.15 16.13 11.23
N ILE A 457 -16.35 16.90 10.50
CA ILE A 457 -15.13 17.55 10.99
C ILE A 457 -15.49 18.69 11.93
N ALA A 458 -16.45 19.53 11.58
CA ALA A 458 -16.92 20.60 12.43
C ALA A 458 -17.35 20.07 13.81
N ARG A 459 -18.19 19.04 13.84
CA ARG A 459 -18.64 18.40 15.09
C ARG A 459 -17.49 17.84 15.93
N PHE A 460 -16.50 17.23 15.30
CA PHE A 460 -15.31 16.74 16.01
C PHE A 460 -14.52 17.88 16.64
N VAL A 461 -14.28 18.94 15.89
CA VAL A 461 -13.55 20.12 16.35
C VAL A 461 -14.30 20.82 17.47
N GLU A 462 -15.60 21.09 17.30
CA GLU A 462 -16.46 21.68 18.34
C GLU A 462 -16.40 20.91 19.66
N THR A 463 -16.45 19.56 19.57
CA THR A 463 -16.34 18.69 20.74
C THR A 463 -15.01 18.84 21.48
N LEU A 464 -13.91 18.99 20.73
CA LEU A 464 -12.60 19.22 21.35
C LEU A 464 -12.48 20.64 21.94
N GLU A 465 -13.10 21.65 21.31
CA GLU A 465 -13.16 23.02 21.84
C GLU A 465 -13.99 23.10 23.13
N GLU A 466 -15.10 22.34 23.22
CA GLU A 466 -15.90 22.20 24.45
C GLU A 466 -15.06 21.61 25.60
N LEU A 467 -14.25 20.57 25.32
CA LEU A 467 -13.34 19.97 26.30
C LEU A 467 -12.25 20.94 26.76
N GLU A 468 -11.68 21.75 25.84
CA GLU A 468 -10.69 22.78 26.20
C GLU A 468 -11.30 23.86 27.08
N ALA A 469 -12.53 24.30 26.81
CA ALA A 469 -13.25 25.29 27.59
C ALA A 469 -13.61 24.79 29.00
N GLY A 470 -14.11 23.53 29.10
CA GLY A 470 -14.42 22.88 30.38
C GLY A 470 -13.19 22.67 31.25
N GLY A 471 -12.05 22.27 30.66
CA GLY A 471 -10.78 22.12 31.38
C GLY A 471 -10.22 23.44 31.93
N ARG A 472 -10.49 24.59 31.28
CA ARG A 472 -10.11 25.92 31.79
C ARG A 472 -10.96 26.37 32.98
N ALA A 473 -12.23 25.98 33.01
CA ALA A 473 -13.14 26.33 34.11
C ALA A 473 -12.77 25.65 35.45
N VAL A 474 -12.10 24.49 35.39
CA VAL A 474 -11.65 23.74 36.58
C VAL A 474 -10.30 24.24 37.13
N LEU A 475 -9.56 25.05 36.37
CA LEU A 475 -8.22 25.57 36.75
C LEU A 475 -8.24 27.01 37.28
N VAL A 476 -9.41 27.65 37.42
CA VAL A 476 -9.53 28.96 38.11
C VAL A 476 -9.91 28.70 39.55
N PRO A 477 -8.99 28.94 40.53
CA PRO A 477 -9.27 28.79 41.96
C PRO A 477 -10.29 29.80 42.49
#